data_a9b6e7f132a6646a175b52ce04a87a7a
#
_entry.id   a9b6e7f132a6646a175b52ce04a87a7a
#
_cell.length_a   1.000
_cell.length_b   1.000
_cell.length_c   1.000
_cell.angle_alpha   90.00
_cell.angle_beta   90.00
_cell.angle_gamma   90.00
#
_symmetry.space_group_name_H-M   'P 1'
#
loop_
_entity.id
_entity.type
_entity.pdbx_description
1 polymer ?
#
loop_
_entity_poly.entity_id
_entity_poly.type
_entity_poly.pdbx_seq_one_letter_code
_entity_poly.pdbx_strand_id
1 'polypeptide(L)'
;MKIFLICPVRNATDEQKQVMQDHITGLEKAGITVYYPARDTNQSDPTGYQICSDNLKGIIDADEVHIFYDPKSTGSLFDLGMTFALKKLLRIVNEIEPTEGKSFSNMILDWEKRG
;
A
#
# COMPACT_ATOMS: atom_id res chain seq x y z
N MET A 1 3.53 13.21 10.61
CA MET A 1 3.79 12.40 9.40
C MET A 1 2.57 11.58 9.05
N LYS A 2 2.25 11.49 7.77
CA LYS A 2 1.13 10.72 7.25
C LYS A 2 1.65 9.65 6.29
N ILE A 3 1.15 8.43 6.46
CA ILE A 3 1.53 7.27 5.65
C ILE A 3 0.28 6.65 5.03
N PHE A 4 0.35 6.32 3.74
CA PHE A 4 -0.67 5.51 3.07
C PHE A 4 -0.15 4.08 2.97
N LEU A 5 -0.99 3.11 3.35
CA LEU A 5 -0.64 1.69 3.24
C LEU A 5 -1.31 1.06 2.03
N ILE A 6 -0.52 0.69 1.03
CA ILE A 6 -0.98 -0.15 -0.07
C ILE A 6 -1.05 -1.59 0.43
N CYS A 7 -2.20 -2.23 0.29
CA CYS A 7 -2.41 -3.56 0.82
C CYS A 7 -3.54 -4.29 0.09
N PRO A 8 -3.53 -5.63 0.11
CA PRO A 8 -4.69 -6.37 -0.34
C PRO A 8 -5.85 -6.15 0.64
N VAL A 9 -7.05 -5.86 0.11
CA VAL A 9 -8.27 -5.71 0.90
C VAL A 9 -9.14 -6.94 0.73
N ARG A 10 -9.43 -7.26 -0.54
CA ARG A 10 -10.22 -8.43 -0.89
C ARG A 10 -9.34 -9.67 -0.83
N ASN A 11 -9.84 -10.74 -0.22
CA ASN A 11 -9.15 -12.03 -0.12
C ASN A 11 -7.82 -12.02 0.67
N ALA A 12 -7.59 -11.00 1.51
CA ALA A 12 -6.44 -11.02 2.42
C ALA A 12 -6.61 -12.16 3.44
N THR A 13 -5.54 -12.91 3.67
CA THR A 13 -5.54 -13.97 4.69
C THR A 13 -5.49 -13.36 6.09
N ASP A 14 -5.84 -14.16 7.11
CA ASP A 14 -5.75 -13.69 8.50
C ASP A 14 -4.31 -13.36 8.88
N GLU A 15 -3.34 -14.13 8.39
CA GLU A 15 -1.90 -13.87 8.62
C GLU A 15 -1.48 -12.53 8.01
N GLN A 16 -1.90 -12.26 6.77
CA GLN A 16 -1.63 -10.99 6.10
C GLN A 16 -2.24 -9.82 6.86
N LYS A 17 -3.50 -9.96 7.28
CA LYS A 17 -4.18 -8.92 8.07
C LYS A 17 -3.45 -8.65 9.38
N GLN A 18 -2.93 -9.69 10.03
CA GLN A 18 -2.21 -9.52 11.29
C GLN A 18 -0.89 -8.76 11.10
N VAL A 19 -0.14 -9.09 10.05
CA VAL A 19 1.11 -8.38 9.72
C VAL A 19 0.83 -6.90 9.47
N MET A 20 -0.20 -6.60 8.67
CA MET A 20 -0.60 -5.22 8.38
C MET A 20 -1.06 -4.50 9.65
N GLN A 21 -1.86 -5.14 10.46
CA GLN A 21 -2.37 -4.55 11.71
C GLN A 21 -1.24 -4.25 12.70
N ASP A 22 -0.29 -5.15 12.84
CA ASP A 22 0.87 -4.94 13.72
C ASP A 22 1.72 -3.76 13.23
N HIS A 23 1.91 -3.64 11.93
CA HIS A 23 2.63 -2.53 11.32
C HIS A 23 1.92 -1.19 11.59
N ILE A 24 0.61 -1.14 11.36
CA ILE A 24 -0.21 0.05 11.59
C ILE A 24 -0.17 0.44 13.08
N THR A 25 -0.36 -0.53 13.95
CA THR A 25 -0.36 -0.30 15.40
C THR A 25 0.96 0.31 15.87
N GLY A 26 2.09 -0.20 15.37
CA GLY A 26 3.41 0.33 15.70
C GLY A 26 3.58 1.78 15.26
N LEU A 27 3.15 2.10 14.05
CA LEU A 27 3.22 3.47 13.50
C LEU A 27 2.31 4.43 14.29
N GLU A 28 1.07 4.03 14.55
CA GLU A 28 0.11 4.88 15.25
C GLU A 28 0.51 5.13 16.71
N LYS A 29 1.11 4.15 17.36
CA LYS A 29 1.70 4.33 18.70
C LYS A 29 2.84 5.35 18.72
N ALA A 30 3.57 5.48 17.61
CA ALA A 30 4.62 6.46 17.46
C ALA A 30 4.09 7.86 17.05
N GLY A 31 2.78 8.05 17.00
CA GLY A 31 2.16 9.33 16.65
C GLY A 31 2.02 9.57 15.15
N ILE A 32 2.20 8.54 14.33
CA ILE A 32 2.08 8.62 12.87
C ILE A 32 0.64 8.35 12.47
N THR A 33 0.08 9.17 11.57
CA THR A 33 -1.24 8.95 11.01
C THR A 33 -1.14 7.99 9.83
N VAL A 34 -1.92 6.91 9.86
CA VAL A 34 -1.92 5.90 8.79
C VAL A 34 -3.27 5.87 8.10
N TYR A 35 -3.25 5.97 6.76
CA TYR A 35 -4.43 5.69 5.94
C TYR A 35 -4.37 4.23 5.51
N TYR A 36 -5.30 3.45 6.04
CA TYR A 36 -5.42 2.02 5.78
C TYR A 36 -6.75 1.77 5.04
N PRO A 37 -6.73 1.51 3.72
CA PRO A 37 -7.96 1.44 2.92
C PRO A 37 -9.00 0.44 3.43
N ALA A 38 -8.58 -0.70 3.98
CA ALA A 38 -9.52 -1.68 4.53
C ALA A 38 -10.36 -1.11 5.68
N ARG A 39 -9.82 -0.15 6.41
CA ARG A 39 -10.47 0.53 7.54
C ARG A 39 -11.06 1.88 7.13
N ASP A 40 -10.33 2.66 6.33
CA ASP A 40 -10.56 4.09 6.15
C ASP A 40 -11.25 4.46 4.85
N THR A 41 -11.33 3.54 3.87
CA THR A 41 -12.06 3.73 2.62
C THR A 41 -13.38 2.95 2.67
N ASN A 42 -14.48 3.60 2.29
CA ASN A 42 -15.75 2.91 2.16
C ASN A 42 -15.67 1.90 1.01
N GLN A 43 -15.76 0.61 1.34
CA GLN A 43 -15.62 -0.49 0.39
C GLN A 43 -16.93 -0.86 -0.31
N SER A 44 -18.03 -0.16 -0.04
CA SER A 44 -19.36 -0.48 -0.58
C SER A 44 -19.59 0.01 -2.00
N ASP A 45 -18.59 0.62 -2.62
CA ASP A 45 -18.66 1.14 -3.98
C ASP A 45 -18.82 0.00 -4.99
N PRO A 46 -19.92 -0.02 -5.80
CA PRO A 46 -20.18 -1.13 -6.71
C PRO A 46 -19.26 -1.18 -7.93
N THR A 47 -18.61 -0.07 -8.29
CA THR A 47 -17.73 -0.02 -9.47
C THR A 47 -16.24 0.06 -9.10
N GLY A 48 -15.93 0.51 -7.90
CA GLY A 48 -14.56 0.76 -7.47
C GLY A 48 -14.03 2.16 -7.82
N TYR A 49 -14.78 2.97 -8.58
CA TYR A 49 -14.30 4.31 -8.97
C TYR A 49 -14.10 5.21 -7.76
N GLN A 50 -15.04 5.23 -6.83
CA GLN A 50 -14.95 6.06 -5.62
C GLN A 50 -13.85 5.55 -4.69
N ILE A 51 -13.70 4.23 -4.58
CA ILE A 51 -12.60 3.62 -3.81
C ILE A 51 -11.26 4.13 -4.35
N CYS A 52 -11.04 4.05 -5.66
CA CYS A 52 -9.81 4.53 -6.29
C CYS A 52 -9.62 6.03 -6.09
N SER A 53 -10.69 6.83 -6.18
CA SER A 53 -10.63 8.28 -5.96
C SER A 53 -10.23 8.62 -4.53
N ASP A 54 -10.81 7.93 -3.55
CA ASP A 54 -10.50 8.14 -2.14
C ASP A 54 -9.07 7.70 -1.82
N ASN A 55 -8.63 6.58 -2.38
CA ASN A 55 -7.25 6.11 -2.23
C ASN A 55 -6.25 7.10 -2.85
N LEU A 56 -6.57 7.67 -4.01
CA LEU A 56 -5.73 8.70 -4.63
C LEU A 56 -5.55 9.89 -3.70
N LYS A 57 -6.62 10.39 -3.10
CA LYS A 57 -6.54 11.49 -2.12
C LYS A 57 -5.64 11.14 -0.95
N GLY A 58 -5.77 9.91 -0.43
CA GLY A 58 -4.93 9.42 0.65
C GLY A 58 -3.45 9.38 0.28
N ILE A 59 -3.14 8.94 -0.95
CA ILE A 59 -1.77 8.89 -1.45
C ILE A 59 -1.22 10.29 -1.64
N ILE A 60 -1.98 11.22 -2.22
CA ILE A 60 -1.56 12.62 -2.40
C ILE A 60 -1.21 13.25 -1.05
N ASP A 61 -2.03 13.00 -0.04
CA ASP A 61 -1.88 13.58 1.31
C ASP A 61 -0.74 12.92 2.10
N ALA A 62 -0.28 11.76 1.71
CA ALA A 62 0.76 11.03 2.43
C ALA A 62 2.15 11.61 2.20
N ASP A 63 2.97 11.60 3.25
CA ASP A 63 4.39 11.94 3.16
C ASP A 63 5.19 10.80 2.55
N GLU A 64 4.81 9.56 2.85
CA GLU A 64 5.38 8.38 2.24
C GLU A 64 4.33 7.27 2.15
N VAL A 65 4.59 6.28 1.30
CA VAL A 65 3.69 5.15 1.08
C VAL A 65 4.40 3.88 1.53
N HIS A 66 3.71 3.08 2.32
CA HIS A 66 4.16 1.76 2.71
C HIS A 66 3.37 0.72 1.91
N ILE A 67 4.03 -0.35 1.50
CA ILE A 67 3.38 -1.39 0.71
C ILE A 67 3.54 -2.76 1.36
N PHE A 68 2.39 -3.42 1.59
CA PHE A 68 2.32 -4.85 1.77
C PHE A 68 2.00 -5.44 0.39
N TYR A 69 3.02 -5.95 -0.29
CA TYR A 69 2.88 -6.40 -1.67
C TYR A 69 2.33 -7.81 -1.74
N ASP A 70 1.20 -7.96 -2.43
CA ASP A 70 0.62 -9.24 -2.82
C ASP A 70 0.43 -9.21 -4.34
N PRO A 71 1.17 -10.04 -5.10
CA PRO A 71 1.09 -10.03 -6.57
C PRO A 71 -0.29 -10.39 -7.11
N LYS A 72 -1.15 -10.99 -6.28
CA LYS A 72 -2.53 -11.33 -6.65
C LYS A 72 -3.49 -10.15 -6.50
N SER A 73 -3.10 -9.10 -5.82
CA SER A 73 -3.95 -7.94 -5.57
C SER A 73 -3.85 -6.93 -6.70
N THR A 74 -4.83 -6.94 -7.59
CA THR A 74 -4.88 -5.98 -8.71
C THR A 74 -5.14 -4.56 -8.23
N GLY A 75 -5.92 -4.39 -7.16
CA GLY A 75 -6.15 -3.09 -6.55
C GLY A 75 -4.86 -2.46 -6.02
N SER A 76 -3.99 -3.28 -5.43
CA SER A 76 -2.67 -2.82 -4.97
C SER A 76 -1.81 -2.34 -6.14
N LEU A 77 -1.88 -2.99 -7.30
CA LEU A 77 -1.14 -2.56 -8.49
C LEU A 77 -1.64 -1.22 -9.00
N PHE A 78 -2.94 -0.97 -8.94
CA PHE A 78 -3.51 0.32 -9.31
C PHE A 78 -3.02 1.43 -8.38
N ASP A 79 -3.05 1.20 -7.08
CA ASP A 79 -2.56 2.15 -6.07
C ASP A 79 -1.05 2.39 -6.25
N LEU A 80 -0.31 1.34 -6.57
CA LEU A 80 1.14 1.43 -6.82
C LEU A 80 1.44 2.32 -8.02
N GLY A 81 0.65 2.21 -9.10
CA GLY A 81 0.79 3.07 -10.27
C GLY A 81 0.54 4.55 -9.96
N MET A 82 -0.48 4.84 -9.16
CA MET A 82 -0.74 6.21 -8.70
C MET A 82 0.42 6.74 -7.84
N THR A 83 0.94 5.91 -6.95
CA THR A 83 2.07 6.24 -6.09
C THR A 83 3.32 6.57 -6.91
N PHE A 84 3.57 5.76 -7.95
CA PHE A 84 4.69 5.97 -8.87
C PHE A 84 4.54 7.29 -9.63
N ALA A 85 3.36 7.57 -10.16
CA ALA A 85 3.09 8.81 -10.90
C ALA A 85 3.32 10.06 -10.03
N LEU A 86 3.03 9.96 -8.75
CA LEU A 86 3.21 11.04 -7.78
C LEU A 86 4.62 11.07 -7.18
N LYS A 87 5.48 10.15 -7.55
CA LYS A 87 6.87 10.06 -7.10
C LYS A 87 7.02 10.03 -5.58
N LYS A 88 6.13 9.32 -4.91
CA LYS A 88 6.19 9.18 -3.46
C LYS A 88 7.32 8.25 -3.04
N LEU A 89 7.86 8.48 -1.84
CA LEU A 89 8.76 7.53 -1.19
C LEU A 89 8.01 6.24 -0.90
N LEU A 90 8.66 5.10 -1.14
CA LEU A 90 8.06 3.79 -0.92
C LEU A 90 8.87 2.99 0.12
N ARG A 91 8.16 2.35 1.07
CA ARG A 91 8.73 1.45 2.06
C ARG A 91 8.01 0.11 2.00
N ILE A 92 8.76 -0.98 2.03
CA ILE A 92 8.22 -2.34 1.95
C ILE A 92 7.93 -2.85 3.36
N VAL A 93 6.75 -3.43 3.55
CA VAL A 93 6.31 -3.97 4.85
C VAL A 93 6.58 -5.46 4.96
N ASN A 94 6.35 -6.22 3.89
CA ASN A 94 6.52 -7.66 3.87
C ASN A 94 7.74 -8.09 3.05
N GLU A 95 8.14 -9.32 3.21
CA GLU A 95 9.24 -9.90 2.45
C GLU A 95 8.85 -10.04 0.97
N ILE A 96 9.72 -9.59 0.07
CA ILE A 96 9.53 -9.70 -1.38
C ILE A 96 10.72 -10.44 -1.97
N GLU A 97 10.47 -11.57 -2.62
CA GLU A 97 11.49 -12.34 -3.31
C GLU A 97 11.78 -11.72 -4.69
N PRO A 98 13.05 -11.47 -5.03
CA PRO A 98 13.39 -11.01 -6.36
C PRO A 98 13.11 -12.11 -7.41
N THR A 99 12.90 -11.68 -8.64
CA THR A 99 12.65 -12.57 -9.77
C THR A 99 13.74 -12.37 -10.83
N GLU A 100 13.78 -13.26 -11.82
CA GLU A 100 14.62 -13.04 -12.98
C GLU A 100 14.00 -11.97 -13.88
N GLY A 101 14.83 -11.05 -14.37
CA GLY A 101 14.39 -10.00 -15.29
C GLY A 101 13.46 -8.97 -14.65
N LYS A 102 12.75 -8.24 -15.48
CA LYS A 102 11.84 -7.20 -15.02
C LYS A 102 10.57 -7.80 -14.44
N SER A 103 10.14 -7.25 -13.30
CA SER A 103 8.90 -7.64 -12.63
C SER A 103 8.49 -6.52 -11.68
N PHE A 104 7.25 -6.54 -11.23
CA PHE A 104 6.83 -5.61 -10.19
C PHE A 104 7.58 -5.85 -8.88
N SER A 105 7.89 -7.11 -8.56
CA SER A 105 8.70 -7.43 -7.37
C SER A 105 10.06 -6.74 -7.43
N ASN A 106 10.77 -6.87 -8.55
CA ASN A 106 12.08 -6.24 -8.72
C ASN A 106 11.98 -4.71 -8.77
N MET A 107 10.93 -4.19 -9.41
CA MET A 107 10.72 -2.74 -9.49
C MET A 107 10.47 -2.14 -8.10
N ILE A 108 9.68 -2.80 -7.27
CA ILE A 108 9.39 -2.34 -5.89
C ILE A 108 10.68 -2.36 -5.05
N LEU A 109 11.46 -3.44 -5.15
CA LEU A 109 12.73 -3.55 -4.44
C LEU A 109 13.71 -2.43 -4.84
N ASP A 110 13.81 -2.14 -6.13
CA ASP A 110 14.66 -1.06 -6.64
C ASP A 110 14.15 0.32 -6.21
N TRP A 111 12.83 0.53 -6.25
CA TRP A 111 12.20 1.78 -5.85
C TRP A 111 12.50 2.13 -4.39
N GLU A 112 12.36 1.17 -3.49
CA GLU A 112 12.67 1.41 -2.07
C GLU A 112 14.11 1.88 -1.87
N LYS A 113 15.06 1.32 -2.64
CA LYS A 113 16.48 1.70 -2.57
C LYS A 113 16.72 3.14 -3.04
N ARG A 114 15.92 3.64 -3.96
CA ARG A 114 16.07 5.00 -4.52
C ARG A 114 15.53 6.08 -3.58
N GLY A 115 14.67 5.68 -2.71
CA GLY A 115 13.98 6.57 -1.79
C GLY A 115 14.81 7.15 -0.73
#